data_dc803204eb12d43939591b56ca8f1256
#
_entry.id   dc803204eb12d43939591b56ca8f1256
#
_cell.length_a   1.000
_cell.length_b   1.000
_cell.length_c   1.000
_cell.angle_alpha   90.00
_cell.angle_beta   90.00
_cell.angle_gamma   90.00
#
_symmetry.space_group_name_H-M   'P 1'
#
loop_
_entity.id
_entity.type
_entity.pdbx_description
1 polymer ?
#
loop_
_entity_poly.entity_id
_entity_poly.type
_entity_poly.pdbx_seq_one_letter_code
_entity_poly.pdbx_strand_id
1 'polypeptide(L)'
;ALILATGAALSWQGSLWSYLRSRAGGAGGKAGGTIETMTREQALEILELSGNPTEESKDLTKIKYLEEKHDFGNVFYPSENLYTFKFQNVGNKPLIIKSATASCGCTVPDPPKEPIAPGEIGELDVIFRPKKGQVGQPVTKRITVTANTDPKETYLEIRANVVESMEM
;
A
#
# COMPACT_ATOMS: atom_id res chain seq x y z
N ALA A 1 -45.45 -35.82 -15.64
CA ALA A 1 -45.48 -35.77 -14.19
C ALA A 1 -44.99 -34.40 -13.71
N LEU A 2 -45.92 -33.57 -13.25
CA LEU A 2 -45.67 -32.29 -12.61
C LEU A 2 -45.07 -32.54 -11.21
N ILE A 3 -43.96 -31.86 -10.88
CA ILE A 3 -43.55 -31.63 -9.52
C ILE A 3 -43.34 -30.12 -9.33
N LEU A 4 -44.32 -29.57 -8.63
CA LEU A 4 -44.29 -28.19 -8.09
C LEU A 4 -43.29 -28.18 -6.91
N ALA A 5 -42.23 -27.40 -7.00
CA ALA A 5 -41.39 -27.05 -5.87
C ALA A 5 -41.80 -25.64 -5.41
N THR A 6 -42.52 -25.61 -4.30
CA THR A 6 -42.94 -24.41 -3.58
C THR A 6 -41.73 -23.70 -2.97
N GLY A 7 -41.67 -22.41 -3.25
CA GLY A 7 -40.66 -21.50 -2.70
C GLY A 7 -40.78 -21.33 -1.19
N ALA A 8 -39.66 -21.43 -0.52
CA ALA A 8 -39.47 -20.94 0.83
C ALA A 8 -38.66 -19.62 0.76
N ALA A 9 -39.37 -18.51 0.67
CA ALA A 9 -38.81 -17.21 0.92
C ALA A 9 -38.57 -17.08 2.44
N LEU A 10 -37.35 -17.27 2.87
CA LEU A 10 -36.96 -16.94 4.25
C LEU A 10 -36.92 -15.42 4.39
N SER A 11 -37.89 -14.90 5.09
CA SER A 11 -37.97 -13.49 5.49
C SER A 11 -36.88 -13.20 6.52
N TRP A 12 -35.85 -12.49 6.10
CA TRP A 12 -34.76 -11.99 6.95
C TRP A 12 -35.09 -10.66 7.66
N GLN A 13 -36.35 -10.28 7.72
CA GLN A 13 -36.75 -8.99 8.29
C GLN A 13 -37.12 -9.02 9.78
N GLY A 14 -37.07 -10.17 10.45
CA GLY A 14 -37.49 -10.30 11.85
C GLY A 14 -36.42 -9.98 12.91
N SER A 15 -35.13 -10.10 12.57
CA SER A 15 -34.07 -10.08 13.59
C SER A 15 -33.54 -8.71 13.95
N LEU A 16 -33.63 -7.74 13.05
CA LEU A 16 -33.09 -6.39 13.30
C LEU A 16 -34.00 -5.55 14.20
N TRP A 17 -35.32 -5.74 14.09
CA TRP A 17 -36.29 -5.01 14.91
C TRP A 17 -36.40 -5.54 16.34
N SER A 18 -36.13 -6.80 16.58
CA SER A 18 -36.09 -7.37 17.94
C SER A 18 -34.86 -6.91 18.71
N TYR A 19 -33.72 -6.76 18.01
CA TYR A 19 -32.48 -6.27 18.61
C TYR A 19 -32.55 -4.78 19.00
N LEU A 20 -33.25 -3.95 18.23
CA LEU A 20 -33.44 -2.55 18.54
C LEU A 20 -34.47 -2.32 19.63
N ARG A 21 -35.46 -3.23 19.82
CA ARG A 21 -36.52 -3.08 20.85
C ARG A 21 -36.04 -3.50 22.24
N SER A 22 -35.05 -4.36 22.37
CA SER A 22 -34.52 -4.79 23.67
C SER A 22 -33.60 -3.75 24.34
N ARG A 23 -33.20 -2.70 23.60
CA ARG A 23 -32.34 -1.64 24.13
C ARG A 23 -33.12 -0.36 24.55
N ALA A 24 -34.41 -0.33 24.33
CA ALA A 24 -35.28 0.81 24.66
C ALA A 24 -36.12 0.64 25.93
N GLY A 25 -35.78 -0.34 26.78
CA GLY A 25 -36.50 -0.59 28.02
C GLY A 25 -35.60 -0.59 29.23
N GLY A 26 -35.45 0.54 29.90
CA GLY A 26 -34.87 0.52 31.23
C GLY A 26 -34.24 1.83 31.68
N ALA A 27 -34.92 2.48 32.57
CA ALA A 27 -34.53 3.51 33.49
C ALA A 27 -34.92 4.96 33.13
N GLY A 28 -35.99 5.38 33.77
CA GLY A 28 -36.34 6.78 33.96
C GLY A 28 -35.26 7.49 34.75
N GLY A 29 -34.70 8.51 34.15
CA GLY A 29 -33.86 9.50 34.78
C GLY A 29 -34.21 10.83 34.13
N LYS A 30 -34.91 11.68 34.88
CA LYS A 30 -35.11 13.10 34.57
C LYS A 30 -33.75 13.76 34.46
N ALA A 31 -33.40 14.18 33.29
CA ALA A 31 -32.48 15.29 33.08
C ALA A 31 -32.96 16.01 31.83
N GLY A 32 -33.73 17.09 32.02
CA GLY A 32 -33.90 18.10 31.01
C GLY A 32 -32.54 18.75 30.76
N GLY A 33 -31.89 18.32 29.73
CA GLY A 33 -30.75 18.95 29.13
C GLY A 33 -31.19 19.38 27.74
N THR A 34 -31.52 20.66 27.61
CA THR A 34 -31.59 21.39 26.36
C THR A 34 -30.38 20.96 25.51
N ILE A 35 -30.61 20.61 24.26
CA ILE A 35 -29.56 20.50 23.27
C ILE A 35 -29.09 21.95 23.03
N GLU A 36 -28.33 22.48 23.98
CA GLU A 36 -27.59 23.71 23.76
C GLU A 36 -26.50 23.39 22.73
N THR A 37 -26.63 24.05 21.65
CA THR A 37 -25.69 24.22 20.55
C THR A 37 -24.25 24.02 21.01
N MET A 38 -23.75 22.80 20.80
CA MET A 38 -22.34 22.49 20.90
C MET A 38 -21.61 23.46 19.99
N THR A 39 -20.78 24.31 20.54
CA THR A 39 -20.03 25.28 19.76
C THR A 39 -19.10 24.51 18.83
N ARG A 40 -18.85 25.08 17.65
CA ARG A 40 -17.97 24.50 16.64
C ARG A 40 -16.59 24.12 17.21
N GLU A 41 -16.13 24.84 18.23
CA GLU A 41 -14.88 24.58 18.94
C GLU A 41 -14.95 23.30 19.80
N GLN A 42 -16.08 23.06 20.51
CA GLN A 42 -16.26 21.83 21.28
C GLN A 42 -16.40 20.60 20.40
N ALA A 43 -16.99 20.74 19.21
CA ALA A 43 -17.05 19.67 18.22
C ALA A 43 -15.66 19.35 17.64
N LEU A 44 -14.79 20.37 17.47
CA LEU A 44 -13.42 20.19 17.03
C LEU A 44 -12.56 19.50 18.09
N GLU A 45 -12.73 19.85 19.35
CA GLU A 45 -11.98 19.24 20.46
C GLU A 45 -12.36 17.77 20.69
N ILE A 46 -13.62 17.40 20.46
CA ILE A 46 -14.07 15.99 20.49
C ILE A 46 -13.51 15.21 19.29
N LEU A 47 -13.36 15.87 18.14
CA LEU A 47 -12.74 15.26 16.95
C LEU A 47 -11.22 15.04 17.13
N GLU A 48 -10.53 15.92 17.85
CA GLU A 48 -9.11 15.78 18.16
C GLU A 48 -8.85 14.76 19.28
N LEU A 49 -9.74 14.66 20.29
CA LEU A 49 -9.69 13.65 21.35
C LEU A 49 -10.17 12.28 20.90
N SER A 50 -11.04 12.22 19.90
CA SER A 50 -11.35 11.04 19.11
C SER A 50 -10.30 10.93 18.01
N GLY A 51 -9.03 10.83 18.41
CA GLY A 51 -7.96 10.43 17.49
C GLY A 51 -8.40 9.14 16.83
N ASN A 52 -9.01 9.30 15.68
CA ASN A 52 -9.25 8.20 14.76
C ASN A 52 -7.87 7.58 14.58
N PRO A 53 -7.58 6.36 15.08
CA PRO A 53 -6.38 5.67 14.67
C PRO A 53 -6.55 5.54 13.18
N THR A 54 -5.80 6.33 12.43
CA THR A 54 -5.76 6.28 10.98
C THR A 54 -5.76 4.82 10.62
N GLU A 55 -6.71 4.40 9.81
CA GLU A 55 -6.89 2.99 9.39
C GLU A 55 -5.59 2.40 8.80
N GLU A 56 -4.64 3.26 8.45
CA GLU A 56 -3.28 2.91 8.05
C GLU A 56 -2.48 2.09 9.08
N SER A 57 -2.75 2.22 10.39
CA SER A 57 -2.02 1.44 11.39
C SER A 57 -2.55 0.02 11.59
N LYS A 58 -3.77 -0.26 11.14
CA LYS A 58 -4.41 -1.59 11.26
C LYS A 58 -3.98 -2.59 10.19
N ASP A 59 -3.50 -2.13 9.04
CA ASP A 59 -3.19 -2.95 7.87
C ASP A 59 -1.70 -3.02 7.54
N LEU A 60 -0.84 -2.77 8.54
CA LEU A 60 0.60 -2.90 8.36
C LEU A 60 1.01 -4.36 8.22
N THR A 61 1.93 -4.60 7.30
CA THR A 61 2.55 -5.90 7.03
C THR A 61 4.08 -5.78 7.04
N LYS A 62 4.79 -6.82 6.63
CA LYS A 62 6.25 -6.82 6.55
C LYS A 62 6.71 -7.24 5.17
N ILE A 63 7.65 -6.49 4.63
CA ILE A 63 8.32 -6.79 3.37
C ILE A 63 9.72 -7.31 3.65
N LYS A 64 10.16 -8.30 2.88
CA LYS A 64 11.52 -8.79 2.84
C LYS A 64 12.00 -8.83 1.40
N TYR A 65 13.03 -8.09 1.09
CA TYR A 65 13.67 -8.16 -0.22
C TYR A 65 14.60 -9.38 -0.28
N LEU A 66 14.59 -10.06 -1.42
CA LEU A 66 15.55 -11.14 -1.71
C LEU A 66 16.91 -10.52 -2.06
N GLU A 67 16.87 -9.37 -2.72
CA GLU A 67 18.03 -8.58 -3.08
C GLU A 67 17.66 -7.08 -2.97
N GLU A 68 18.49 -6.30 -2.27
CA GLU A 68 18.27 -4.86 -2.09
C GLU A 68 19.17 -4.02 -3.01
N LYS A 69 20.18 -4.65 -3.61
CA LYS A 69 21.18 -4.00 -4.45
C LYS A 69 21.42 -4.83 -5.69
N HIS A 70 21.40 -4.17 -6.83
CA HIS A 70 21.73 -4.80 -8.10
C HIS A 70 22.81 -4.02 -8.84
N ASP A 71 23.79 -4.74 -9.38
CA ASP A 71 24.86 -4.17 -10.18
C ASP A 71 24.72 -4.63 -11.63
N PHE A 72 24.39 -3.70 -12.51
CA PHE A 72 24.31 -3.96 -13.94
C PHE A 72 25.68 -4.17 -14.61
N GLY A 73 26.78 -3.88 -13.89
CA GLY A 73 28.12 -3.89 -14.49
C GLY A 73 28.27 -2.78 -15.53
N ASN A 74 28.90 -3.13 -16.67
CA ASN A 74 29.05 -2.20 -17.78
C ASN A 74 27.79 -2.12 -18.63
N VAL A 75 27.20 -0.92 -18.70
CA VAL A 75 26.03 -0.63 -19.52
C VAL A 75 26.38 0.39 -20.60
N PHE A 76 25.87 0.20 -21.80
CA PHE A 76 26.14 1.10 -22.92
C PHE A 76 25.23 2.32 -22.89
N TYR A 77 25.74 3.43 -23.38
CA TYR A 77 24.92 4.58 -23.72
C TYR A 77 24.83 4.72 -25.25
N PRO A 78 23.62 4.86 -25.82
CA PRO A 78 22.29 4.72 -25.19
C PRO A 78 21.87 3.27 -25.04
N SER A 79 21.20 2.91 -23.93
CA SER A 79 20.61 1.59 -23.73
C SER A 79 19.47 1.62 -22.73
N GLU A 80 18.67 0.55 -22.71
CA GLU A 80 17.69 0.27 -21.66
C GLU A 80 18.10 -1.00 -20.95
N ASN A 81 18.22 -0.93 -19.62
CA ASN A 81 18.65 -2.05 -18.80
C ASN A 81 17.52 -2.34 -17.81
N LEU A 82 16.91 -3.51 -17.96
CA LEU A 82 15.81 -3.96 -17.12
C LEU A 82 16.34 -4.89 -16.03
N TYR A 83 15.87 -4.70 -14.82
CA TYR A 83 16.04 -5.62 -13.71
C TYR A 83 14.79 -5.71 -12.86
N THR A 84 14.45 -6.91 -12.41
CA THR A 84 13.29 -7.20 -11.57
C THR A 84 13.74 -7.53 -10.15
N PHE A 85 13.49 -6.62 -9.22
CA PHE A 85 13.68 -6.90 -7.80
C PHE A 85 12.55 -7.78 -7.28
N LYS A 86 12.93 -8.87 -6.59
CA LYS A 86 11.97 -9.78 -5.96
C LYS A 86 11.92 -9.52 -4.46
N PHE A 87 10.70 -9.51 -3.94
CA PHE A 87 10.46 -9.35 -2.52
C PHE A 87 9.31 -10.27 -2.07
N GLN A 88 9.29 -10.58 -0.79
CA GLN A 88 8.28 -11.44 -0.20
C GLN A 88 7.48 -10.68 0.86
N ASN A 89 6.18 -10.89 0.88
CA ASN A 89 5.34 -10.47 1.99
C ASN A 89 5.51 -11.48 3.14
N VAL A 90 6.31 -11.13 4.13
CA VAL A 90 6.57 -11.97 5.32
C VAL A 90 5.66 -11.61 6.50
N GLY A 91 4.70 -10.72 6.30
CA GLY A 91 3.69 -10.37 7.27
C GLY A 91 2.43 -11.23 7.14
N ASN A 92 1.40 -10.85 7.86
CA ASN A 92 0.11 -11.55 7.92
C ASN A 92 -1.05 -10.79 7.27
N LYS A 93 -0.75 -9.66 6.63
CA LYS A 93 -1.69 -8.82 5.90
C LYS A 93 -1.26 -8.66 4.45
N PRO A 94 -2.17 -8.33 3.52
CA PRO A 94 -1.80 -8.03 2.15
C PRO A 94 -0.79 -6.88 2.09
N LEU A 95 0.26 -7.03 1.29
CA LEU A 95 1.27 -6.01 1.06
C LEU A 95 0.86 -5.17 -0.14
N ILE A 96 0.74 -3.87 0.06
CA ILE A 96 0.38 -2.90 -0.97
C ILE A 96 1.55 -1.95 -1.18
N ILE A 97 2.12 -1.96 -2.37
CA ILE A 97 3.13 -0.98 -2.77
C ILE A 97 2.38 0.28 -3.24
N LYS A 98 2.50 1.36 -2.46
CA LYS A 98 1.82 2.64 -2.76
C LYS A 98 2.52 3.40 -3.88
N SER A 99 3.84 3.41 -3.85
CA SER A 99 4.68 4.06 -4.86
C SER A 99 6.11 3.53 -4.85
N ALA A 100 6.78 3.68 -5.98
CA ALA A 100 8.21 3.50 -6.10
C ALA A 100 8.77 4.70 -6.89
N THR A 101 9.79 5.35 -6.34
CA THR A 101 10.40 6.54 -6.94
C THR A 101 11.91 6.42 -6.95
N ALA A 102 12.52 6.85 -8.05
CA ALA A 102 13.97 6.85 -8.18
C ALA A 102 14.55 8.25 -7.97
N SER A 103 15.79 8.32 -7.50
CA SER A 103 16.52 9.56 -7.25
C SER A 103 16.80 10.40 -8.51
N CYS A 104 16.56 9.85 -9.71
CA CYS A 104 16.71 10.55 -10.98
C CYS A 104 15.71 10.04 -12.03
N GLY A 105 15.41 10.86 -13.04
CA GLY A 105 14.59 10.44 -14.18
C GLY A 105 15.28 9.48 -15.17
N CYS A 106 16.43 8.91 -14.81
CA CYS A 106 17.14 7.88 -15.58
C CYS A 106 16.78 6.46 -15.12
N THR A 107 16.02 6.34 -14.05
CA THR A 107 15.55 5.08 -13.49
C THR A 107 14.05 5.15 -13.33
N VAL A 108 13.34 4.21 -13.90
CA VAL A 108 11.87 4.14 -13.88
C VAL A 108 11.48 2.84 -13.19
N PRO A 109 11.05 2.89 -11.92
CA PRO A 109 10.48 1.72 -11.25
C PRO A 109 9.00 1.58 -11.64
N ASP A 110 8.58 0.33 -11.87
CA ASP A 110 7.19 -0.05 -12.11
C ASP A 110 6.72 -1.01 -11.01
N PRO A 111 6.06 -0.51 -9.97
CA PRO A 111 5.59 -1.33 -8.86
C PRO A 111 4.35 -2.13 -9.25
N PRO A 112 4.15 -3.33 -8.64
CA PRO A 112 2.93 -4.09 -8.82
C PRO A 112 1.73 -3.31 -8.31
N LYS A 113 0.62 -3.37 -9.06
CA LYS A 113 -0.63 -2.67 -8.75
C LYS A 113 -1.56 -3.47 -7.85
N GLU A 114 -1.38 -4.78 -7.83
CA GLU A 114 -2.20 -5.69 -7.05
C GLU A 114 -1.59 -5.94 -5.66
N PRO A 115 -2.43 -6.09 -4.63
CA PRO A 115 -1.97 -6.48 -3.31
C PRO A 115 -1.33 -7.87 -3.33
N ILE A 116 -0.19 -8.02 -2.66
CA ILE A 116 0.55 -9.28 -2.57
C ILE A 116 0.13 -10.00 -1.29
N ALA A 117 -0.38 -11.20 -1.41
CA ALA A 117 -0.87 -11.97 -0.27
C ALA A 117 0.26 -12.37 0.70
N PRO A 118 -0.06 -12.67 1.97
CA PRO A 118 0.90 -13.18 2.93
C PRO A 118 1.64 -14.43 2.42
N GLY A 119 2.97 -14.39 2.47
CA GLY A 119 3.84 -15.46 1.98
C GLY A 119 4.17 -15.42 0.50
N GLU A 120 3.46 -14.64 -0.31
CA GLU A 120 3.71 -14.51 -1.75
C GLU A 120 4.92 -13.63 -2.06
N ILE A 121 5.48 -13.88 -3.26
CA ILE A 121 6.58 -13.10 -3.82
C ILE A 121 6.00 -12.09 -4.79
N GLY A 122 6.36 -10.82 -4.60
CA GLY A 122 6.09 -9.73 -5.51
C GLY A 122 7.33 -9.36 -6.32
N GLU A 123 7.11 -8.70 -7.44
CA GLU A 123 8.12 -8.26 -8.36
C GLU A 123 8.03 -6.74 -8.59
N LEU A 124 9.18 -6.09 -8.60
CA LEU A 124 9.31 -4.66 -8.90
C LEU A 124 10.27 -4.51 -10.07
N ASP A 125 9.74 -4.15 -11.21
CA ASP A 125 10.53 -3.91 -12.40
C ASP A 125 11.18 -2.53 -12.34
N VAL A 126 12.46 -2.48 -12.72
CA VAL A 126 13.26 -1.26 -12.74
C VAL A 126 13.98 -1.15 -14.08
N ILE A 127 13.71 -0.08 -14.81
CA ILE A 127 14.37 0.23 -16.06
C ILE A 127 15.39 1.34 -15.82
N PHE A 128 16.66 1.06 -16.07
CA PHE A 128 17.74 2.03 -16.04
C PHE A 128 18.12 2.47 -17.46
N ARG A 129 17.97 3.77 -17.73
CA ARG A 129 18.36 4.41 -18.99
C ARG A 129 19.51 5.38 -18.72
N PRO A 130 20.76 5.02 -18.98
CA PRO A 130 21.90 5.91 -18.75
C PRO A 130 21.77 7.19 -19.58
N LYS A 131 22.32 8.27 -19.05
CA LYS A 131 22.39 9.58 -19.76
C LYS A 131 23.79 9.81 -20.27
N LYS A 132 23.93 10.59 -21.35
CA LYS A 132 25.23 10.94 -21.94
C LYS A 132 26.25 11.49 -20.94
N GLY A 133 25.81 12.32 -19.99
CA GLY A 133 26.68 12.88 -18.95
C GLY A 133 27.15 11.87 -17.89
N GLN A 134 26.77 10.60 -17.98
CA GLN A 134 27.17 9.52 -17.08
C GLN A 134 28.20 8.59 -17.70
N VAL A 135 28.52 8.77 -18.98
CA VAL A 135 29.53 7.97 -19.70
C VAL A 135 30.89 8.14 -19.04
N GLY A 136 31.57 7.03 -18.83
CA GLY A 136 32.89 6.97 -18.20
C GLY A 136 32.87 7.06 -16.67
N GLN A 137 31.70 7.01 -16.04
CA GLN A 137 31.57 7.12 -14.60
C GLN A 137 30.73 5.97 -13.99
N PRO A 138 31.10 5.50 -12.79
CA PRO A 138 30.23 4.62 -12.01
C PRO A 138 29.03 5.41 -11.51
N VAL A 139 27.85 4.83 -11.64
CA VAL A 139 26.58 5.44 -11.28
C VAL A 139 25.90 4.58 -10.23
N THR A 140 25.48 5.21 -9.13
CA THR A 140 24.65 4.57 -8.11
C THR A 140 23.34 5.32 -8.01
N LYS A 141 22.22 4.60 -8.07
CA LYS A 141 20.87 5.17 -7.95
C LYS A 141 20.10 4.47 -6.87
N ARG A 142 19.38 5.27 -6.07
CA ARG A 142 18.49 4.79 -5.03
C ARG A 142 17.04 4.85 -5.51
N ILE A 143 16.30 3.81 -5.18
CA ILE A 143 14.87 3.71 -5.41
C ILE A 143 14.22 3.66 -4.03
N THR A 144 13.29 4.57 -3.79
CA THR A 144 12.49 4.60 -2.56
C THR A 144 11.17 3.90 -2.85
N VAL A 145 10.87 2.85 -2.10
CA VAL A 145 9.62 2.09 -2.19
C VAL A 145 8.79 2.41 -0.97
N THR A 146 7.57 2.91 -1.19
CA THR A 146 6.60 3.22 -0.14
C THR A 146 5.50 2.17 -0.13
N ALA A 147 5.28 1.52 1.01
CA ALA A 147 4.31 0.45 1.16
C ALA A 147 3.56 0.57 2.50
N ASN A 148 2.56 -0.29 2.71
CA ASN A 148 1.88 -0.43 4.01
C ASN A 148 2.72 -1.29 4.99
N THR A 149 3.95 -0.88 5.24
CA THR A 149 4.92 -1.55 6.11
C THR A 149 5.41 -0.63 7.21
N ASP A 150 6.10 -1.20 8.19
CA ASP A 150 6.86 -0.44 9.18
C ASP A 150 8.33 -0.88 9.14
N PRO A 151 9.25 0.00 8.69
CA PRO A 151 9.03 1.37 8.21
C PRO A 151 8.23 1.45 6.88
N LYS A 152 7.52 2.57 6.67
CA LYS A 152 6.72 2.81 5.45
C LYS A 152 7.56 2.90 4.17
N GLU A 153 8.80 3.33 4.30
CA GLU A 153 9.75 3.51 3.21
C GLU A 153 10.90 2.53 3.32
N THR A 154 11.21 1.88 2.22
CA THR A 154 12.36 1.01 2.06
C THR A 154 13.17 1.45 0.85
N TYR A 155 14.44 1.05 0.78
CA TYR A 155 15.37 1.53 -0.22
C TYR A 155 16.00 0.38 -0.98
N LEU A 156 15.99 0.49 -2.30
CA LEU A 156 16.75 -0.38 -3.20
C LEU A 156 17.85 0.44 -3.89
N GLU A 157 18.91 -0.21 -4.27
CA GLU A 157 20.06 0.42 -4.92
C GLU A 157 20.41 -0.29 -6.21
N ILE A 158 20.60 0.47 -7.28
CA ILE A 158 21.20 -0.04 -8.51
C ILE A 158 22.53 0.64 -8.74
N ARG A 159 23.47 -0.13 -9.29
CA ARG A 159 24.79 0.32 -9.71
C ARG A 159 25.01 -0.01 -11.17
N ALA A 160 25.76 0.83 -11.85
CA ALA A 160 26.17 0.62 -13.23
C ALA A 160 27.45 1.40 -13.53
N ASN A 161 28.25 0.90 -14.42
CA ASN A 161 29.35 1.62 -15.04
C ASN A 161 28.95 1.95 -16.48
N VAL A 162 28.71 3.22 -16.77
CA VAL A 162 28.23 3.63 -18.09
C VAL A 162 29.39 3.78 -19.05
N VAL A 163 29.36 3.04 -20.14
CA VAL A 163 30.36 3.05 -21.20
C VAL A 163 29.76 3.54 -22.52
N GLU A 164 30.56 4.15 -23.36
CA GLU A 164 30.11 4.59 -24.68
C GLU A 164 29.96 3.36 -25.59
N SER A 165 28.87 3.29 -26.36
CA SER A 165 28.72 2.30 -27.39
C SER A 165 29.75 2.59 -28.48
N MET A 166 30.65 1.63 -28.78
CA MET A 166 31.42 1.72 -30.00
C MET A 166 30.47 1.48 -31.18
N GLU A 167 30.05 2.55 -31.83
CA GLU A 167 29.45 2.44 -33.15
C GLU A 167 30.60 2.00 -34.10
N MET A 168 30.52 0.75 -34.58
CA MET A 168 31.34 0.29 -35.70
C MET A 168 30.67 0.67 -37.01
#